data_9088e10e740d0ad16b79b2a584da0c99
#
_entry.id   9088e10e740d0ad16b79b2a584da0c99
#
_cell.length_a   1.000
_cell.length_b   1.000
_cell.length_c   1.000
_cell.angle_alpha   90.00
_cell.angle_beta   90.00
_cell.angle_gamma   90.00
#
_symmetry.space_group_name_H-M   'P 1'
#
loop_
_entity.id
_entity.type
_entity.pdbx_description
1 polymer ?
#
loop_
_entity_poly.entity_id
_entity_poly.type
_entity_poly.pdbx_seq_one_letter_code
_entity_poly.pdbx_strand_id
1 'polypeptide(L)'
;MNEIAIYPSLKNKTVIITGGASGIGSSIVENFLQQGSKVAFLDKEVELGNKLVSNLNNYDHKALFKVCDLKNIKQLQDSIKEIKKELGPISILVNNAANDERHHIDDVTEEFWDERYQVN
;
A
#
# COMPACT_ATOMS: atom_id res chain seq x y z
N MET A 1 20.75 9.69 15.23
CA MET A 1 20.30 8.32 14.92
C MET A 1 19.00 8.03 15.64
N ASN A 2 18.00 7.59 14.91
CA ASN A 2 16.72 7.28 15.51
C ASN A 2 16.73 5.87 16.09
N GLU A 3 16.36 5.77 17.34
CA GLU A 3 16.15 4.47 17.95
C GLU A 3 14.76 3.99 17.59
N ILE A 4 14.67 2.82 16.98
CA ILE A 4 13.40 2.20 16.61
C ILE A 4 13.31 0.80 17.22
N ALA A 5 12.08 0.39 17.52
CA ALA A 5 11.84 -0.99 17.89
C ALA A 5 12.10 -1.90 16.69
N ILE A 6 12.76 -3.03 16.92
CA ILE A 6 13.01 -4.00 15.87
C ILE A 6 12.23 -5.27 16.17
N TYR A 7 11.54 -5.77 15.17
CA TYR A 7 10.76 -7.00 15.23
C TYR A 7 11.36 -8.02 14.26
N PRO A 8 12.28 -8.88 14.75
CA PRO A 8 13.01 -9.80 13.86
C PRO A 8 12.12 -10.69 13.00
N SER A 9 10.91 -11.00 13.47
CA SER A 9 9.96 -11.81 12.70
C SER A 9 9.47 -11.13 11.42
N LEU A 10 9.64 -9.83 11.28
CA LEU A 10 9.24 -9.08 10.08
C LEU A 10 10.31 -9.08 8.99
N LYS A 11 11.54 -9.44 9.32
CA LYS A 11 12.64 -9.44 8.37
C LYS A 11 12.36 -10.42 7.23
N ASN A 12 12.48 -9.95 6.02
CA ASN A 12 12.25 -10.71 4.77
C ASN A 12 10.83 -11.24 4.59
N LYS A 13 9.88 -10.80 5.41
CA LYS A 13 8.46 -11.09 5.17
C LYS A 13 7.94 -10.20 4.06
N THR A 14 7.08 -10.74 3.21
CA THR A 14 6.46 -9.97 2.12
C THR A 14 5.18 -9.32 2.62
N VAL A 15 5.11 -8.01 2.47
CA VAL A 15 4.01 -7.17 2.95
C VAL A 15 3.39 -6.45 1.76
N ILE A 16 2.07 -6.47 1.66
CA ILE A 16 1.33 -5.64 0.69
C ILE A 16 0.56 -4.58 1.47
N ILE A 17 0.68 -3.33 1.02
CA ILE A 17 -0.02 -2.19 1.61
C ILE A 17 -0.86 -1.52 0.54
N THR A 18 -2.16 -1.36 0.77
CA THR A 18 -3.02 -0.62 -0.14
C THR A 18 -3.04 0.86 0.24
N GLY A 19 -3.03 1.75 -0.76
CA GLY A 19 -2.98 3.19 -0.53
C GLY A 19 -1.65 3.65 0.04
N GLY A 20 -0.55 3.06 -0.40
CA GLY A 20 0.78 3.29 0.19
C GLY A 20 1.51 4.52 -0.29
N ALA A 21 0.99 5.25 -1.29
CA ALA A 21 1.75 6.32 -1.93
C ALA A 21 1.82 7.61 -1.12
N SER A 22 0.94 7.82 -0.16
CA SER A 22 0.89 9.07 0.61
C SER A 22 0.31 8.86 2.00
N GLY A 23 0.45 9.88 2.84
CA GLY A 23 -0.15 9.94 4.17
C GLY A 23 0.26 8.79 5.08
N ILE A 24 -0.71 8.22 5.78
CA ILE A 24 -0.50 7.10 6.71
C ILE A 24 0.09 5.90 5.98
N GLY A 25 -0.39 5.62 4.75
CA GLY A 25 0.10 4.50 3.96
C GLY A 25 1.58 4.58 3.67
N SER A 26 2.09 5.75 3.29
CA SER A 26 3.52 5.94 3.03
C SER A 26 4.38 5.73 4.28
N SER A 27 3.89 6.15 5.44
CA SER A 27 4.56 5.88 6.72
C SER A 27 4.60 4.40 7.04
N ILE A 28 3.53 3.67 6.75
CA ILE A 28 3.48 2.22 6.96
C ILE A 28 4.50 1.52 6.04
N VAL A 29 4.59 1.93 4.77
CA VAL A 29 5.58 1.40 3.83
C VAL A 29 6.99 1.57 4.39
N GLU A 30 7.34 2.78 4.81
CA GLU A 30 8.65 3.07 5.35
C GLU A 30 8.94 2.27 6.62
N ASN A 31 7.99 2.18 7.53
CA ASN A 31 8.18 1.44 8.78
C ASN A 31 8.45 -0.05 8.54
N PHE A 32 7.77 -0.69 7.60
CA PHE A 32 8.06 -2.08 7.25
C PHE A 32 9.42 -2.23 6.58
N LEU A 33 9.81 -1.28 5.73
CA LEU A 33 11.16 -1.30 5.14
C LEU A 33 12.25 -1.19 6.21
N GLN A 34 12.02 -0.37 7.23
CA GLN A 34 12.94 -0.25 8.37
C GLN A 34 13.09 -1.57 9.12
N GLN A 35 12.07 -2.41 9.13
CA GLN A 35 12.12 -3.75 9.75
C GLN A 35 12.78 -4.79 8.85
N GLY A 36 13.21 -4.42 7.65
CA GLY A 36 13.83 -5.35 6.70
C GLY A 36 12.83 -6.19 5.93
N SER A 37 11.55 -5.82 5.93
CA SER A 37 10.53 -6.51 5.15
C SER A 37 10.66 -6.22 3.66
N LYS A 38 10.16 -7.13 2.85
CA LYS A 38 9.95 -6.92 1.41
C LYS A 38 8.58 -6.28 1.26
N VAL A 39 8.51 -5.04 0.78
CA VAL A 39 7.29 -4.26 0.77
C VAL A 39 6.83 -3.96 -0.65
N ALA A 40 5.59 -4.30 -0.94
CA ALA A 40 4.90 -3.83 -2.12
C ALA A 40 3.74 -2.95 -1.68
N PHE A 41 3.45 -1.91 -2.45
CA PHE A 41 2.28 -1.09 -2.19
C PHE A 41 1.51 -0.81 -3.48
N LEU A 42 0.20 -0.71 -3.33
CA LEU A 42 -0.74 -0.45 -4.42
C LEU A 42 -1.32 0.94 -4.24
N ASP A 43 -1.35 1.71 -5.31
CA ASP A 43 -1.98 3.02 -5.32
C ASP A 43 -2.31 3.42 -6.75
N LYS A 44 -3.34 4.23 -6.93
CA LYS A 44 -3.68 4.78 -8.24
C LYS A 44 -2.87 6.02 -8.60
N GLU A 45 -2.21 6.64 -7.61
CA GLU A 45 -1.43 7.86 -7.78
C GLU A 45 -0.02 7.55 -8.29
N VAL A 46 0.16 7.60 -9.60
CA VAL A 46 1.40 7.18 -10.27
C VAL A 46 2.59 8.01 -9.82
N GLU A 47 2.47 9.33 -9.84
CA GLU A 47 3.58 10.22 -9.51
C GLU A 47 4.00 10.12 -8.06
N LEU A 48 3.03 10.08 -7.15
CA LEU A 48 3.30 9.93 -5.71
C LEU A 48 3.96 8.59 -5.41
N GLY A 49 3.49 7.52 -6.04
CA GLY A 49 4.07 6.20 -5.86
C GLY A 49 5.52 6.13 -6.32
N ASN A 50 5.80 6.66 -7.50
CA ASN A 50 7.16 6.69 -8.04
C ASN A 50 8.10 7.55 -7.20
N LYS A 51 7.60 8.69 -6.72
CA LYS A 51 8.37 9.58 -5.84
C LYS A 51 8.71 8.89 -4.53
N LEU A 52 7.76 8.16 -3.96
CA LEU A 52 8.00 7.44 -2.71
C LEU A 52 9.08 6.38 -2.89
N VAL A 53 9.02 5.59 -3.96
CA VAL A 53 10.06 4.57 -4.25
C VAL A 53 11.44 5.23 -4.35
N SER A 54 11.54 6.38 -5.02
CA SER A 54 12.79 7.10 -5.15
C SER A 54 13.33 7.61 -3.81
N ASN A 55 12.42 8.03 -2.92
CA ASN A 55 12.80 8.57 -1.62
C ASN A 55 13.20 7.50 -0.61
N LEU A 56 12.70 6.27 -0.78
CA LEU A 56 12.92 5.16 0.16
C LEU A 56 13.94 4.16 -0.39
N ASN A 57 15.13 4.65 -0.75
CA ASN A 57 16.16 3.82 -1.38
C ASN A 57 17.29 3.41 -0.44
N ASN A 58 17.20 3.69 0.86
CA ASN A 58 18.27 3.45 1.83
C ASN A 58 18.10 2.18 2.64
N TYR A 59 17.14 1.34 2.28
CA TYR A 59 16.82 0.11 3.02
C TYR A 59 17.32 -1.12 2.27
N ASP A 60 17.41 -2.25 2.98
CA ASP A 60 17.90 -3.51 2.41
C ASP A 60 17.07 -3.98 1.22
N HIS A 61 15.77 -3.75 1.27
CA HIS A 61 14.86 -4.05 0.17
C HIS A 61 14.29 -2.77 -0.40
N LYS A 62 14.16 -2.74 -1.71
CA LYS A 62 13.53 -1.64 -2.42
C LYS A 62 12.01 -1.83 -2.42
N ALA A 63 11.26 -0.77 -2.14
CA ALA A 63 9.81 -0.84 -2.23
C ALA A 63 9.35 -1.10 -3.67
N LEU A 64 8.38 -1.99 -3.83
CA LEU A 64 7.78 -2.31 -5.12
C LEU A 64 6.43 -1.62 -5.23
N PHE A 65 6.30 -0.71 -6.19
CA PHE A 65 5.06 0.01 -6.45
C PHE A 65 4.33 -0.58 -7.64
N LYS A 66 3.04 -0.86 -7.47
CA LYS A 66 2.14 -1.24 -8.58
C LYS A 66 1.00 -0.25 -8.67
N VAL A 67 0.80 0.33 -9.84
CA VAL A 67 -0.35 1.18 -10.11
C VAL A 67 -1.59 0.31 -10.13
N CYS A 68 -2.53 0.60 -9.26
CA CYS A 68 -3.73 -0.22 -9.13
C CYS A 68 -4.90 0.61 -8.59
N ASP A 69 -6.02 0.54 -9.31
CA ASP A 69 -7.30 1.01 -8.81
C ASP A 69 -8.00 -0.19 -8.16
N LEU A 70 -8.21 -0.14 -6.85
CA LEU A 70 -8.78 -1.26 -6.10
C LEU A 70 -10.21 -1.60 -6.50
N LYS A 71 -10.89 -0.70 -7.19
CA LYS A 71 -12.22 -0.98 -7.75
C LYS A 71 -12.17 -1.89 -8.98
N ASN A 72 -11.00 -2.02 -9.58
CA ASN A 72 -10.78 -2.90 -10.73
C ASN A 72 -10.21 -4.23 -10.25
N ILE A 73 -11.07 -5.23 -10.11
CA ILE A 73 -10.72 -6.53 -9.54
C ILE A 73 -9.64 -7.24 -10.36
N LYS A 74 -9.72 -7.17 -11.69
CA LYS A 74 -8.73 -7.81 -12.55
C LYS A 74 -7.36 -7.17 -12.37
N GLN A 75 -7.30 -5.85 -12.32
CA GLN A 75 -6.05 -5.13 -12.09
C GLN A 75 -5.44 -5.49 -10.73
N LEU A 76 -6.28 -5.60 -9.71
CA LEU A 76 -5.85 -6.02 -8.38
C LEU A 76 -5.28 -7.44 -8.39
N GLN A 77 -5.98 -8.38 -9.02
CA GLN A 77 -5.52 -9.77 -9.12
C GLN A 77 -4.20 -9.88 -9.86
N ASP A 78 -4.05 -9.15 -10.97
CA ASP A 78 -2.82 -9.14 -11.75
C ASP A 78 -1.66 -8.56 -10.95
N SER A 79 -1.91 -7.48 -10.23
CA SER A 79 -0.90 -6.85 -9.37
C SER A 79 -0.42 -7.80 -8.27
N ILE A 80 -1.34 -8.51 -7.63
CA ILE A 80 -0.99 -9.49 -6.59
C ILE A 80 -0.16 -10.63 -7.16
N LYS A 81 -0.51 -11.14 -8.35
CA LYS A 81 0.27 -12.20 -9.00
C LYS A 81 1.70 -11.74 -9.29
N GLU A 82 1.86 -10.53 -9.80
CA GLU A 82 3.18 -9.97 -10.08
C GLU A 82 4.00 -9.79 -8.80
N ILE A 83 3.38 -9.33 -7.74
CA ILE A 83 4.05 -9.16 -6.44
C ILE A 83 4.52 -10.51 -5.90
N LYS A 84 3.68 -11.53 -5.96
CA LYS A 84 4.06 -12.88 -5.54
C LYS A 84 5.25 -13.42 -6.34
N LYS A 85 5.26 -13.14 -7.63
CA LYS A 85 6.34 -13.58 -8.51
C LYS A 85 7.66 -12.89 -8.16
N GLU A 86 7.62 -11.61 -7.84
CA GLU A 86 8.82 -10.83 -7.55
C GLU A 86 9.31 -10.97 -6.11
N LEU A 87 8.39 -11.02 -5.16
CA LEU A 87 8.73 -10.96 -3.72
C LEU A 87 8.49 -12.27 -2.97
N GLY A 88 7.86 -13.25 -3.61
CA GLY A 88 7.53 -14.51 -2.96
C GLY A 88 6.19 -14.48 -2.23
N PRO A 89 5.91 -15.51 -1.42
CA PRO A 89 4.61 -15.62 -0.73
C PRO A 89 4.32 -14.41 0.15
N ILE A 90 3.07 -13.94 0.09
CA ILE A 90 2.63 -12.77 0.87
C ILE A 90 2.26 -13.22 2.26
N SER A 91 2.85 -12.59 3.28
CA SER A 91 2.62 -12.91 4.69
C SER A 91 1.70 -11.91 5.39
N ILE A 92 1.71 -10.64 4.95
CA ILE A 92 1.02 -9.55 5.64
C ILE A 92 0.30 -8.68 4.62
N LEU A 93 -0.96 -8.38 4.92
CA LEU A 93 -1.76 -7.43 4.14
C LEU A 93 -2.19 -6.28 5.04
N VAL A 94 -1.87 -5.06 4.66
CA VAL A 94 -2.33 -3.85 5.35
C VAL A 94 -3.36 -3.15 4.47
N ASN A 95 -4.60 -3.16 4.91
CA ASN A 95 -5.73 -2.56 4.20
C ASN A 95 -5.86 -1.10 4.64
N ASN A 96 -5.12 -0.22 3.98
CA ASN A 96 -5.09 1.20 4.34
C ASN A 96 -5.88 2.08 3.36
N ALA A 97 -6.02 1.67 2.10
CA ALA A 97 -6.72 2.48 1.11
C ALA A 97 -8.16 2.72 1.54
N ALA A 98 -8.56 3.98 1.55
CA ALA A 98 -9.90 4.39 1.92
C ALA A 98 -10.23 5.72 1.25
N ASN A 99 -11.52 5.99 1.12
CA ASN A 99 -12.02 7.28 0.69
C ASN A 99 -12.93 7.81 1.80
N ASP A 100 -12.40 8.74 2.59
CA ASP A 100 -13.08 9.32 3.75
C ASP A 100 -13.53 10.76 3.51
N GLU A 101 -13.69 11.16 2.26
CA GLU A 101 -14.18 12.47 1.88
C GLU A 101 -15.49 12.77 2.61
N ARG A 102 -15.52 13.94 3.28
CA ARG A 102 -16.67 14.35 4.09
C ARG A 102 -17.85 14.77 3.23
N HIS A 103 -19.03 14.49 3.71
CA HIS A 103 -20.28 14.81 3.04
C HIS A 103 -21.41 14.96 4.06
N HIS A 104 -22.48 15.64 3.67
CA HIS A 104 -23.72 15.64 4.41
C HIS A 104 -24.57 14.44 4.00
N ILE A 105 -25.33 13.90 4.94
CA ILE A 105 -26.17 12.73 4.68
C ILE A 105 -27.16 12.97 3.52
N ASP A 106 -27.64 14.21 3.38
CA ASP A 106 -28.57 14.56 2.30
C ASP A 106 -27.93 14.57 0.92
N ASP A 107 -26.59 14.61 0.86
CA ASP A 107 -25.83 14.62 -0.38
C ASP A 107 -25.37 13.23 -0.81
N VAL A 108 -25.69 12.20 -0.04
CA VAL A 108 -25.29 10.83 -0.36
C VAL A 108 -26.10 10.31 -1.52
N THR A 109 -25.41 9.89 -2.57
CA THR A 109 -26.00 9.24 -3.73
C THR A 109 -25.68 7.75 -3.71
N GLU A 110 -26.39 6.98 -4.55
CA GLU A 110 -26.10 5.56 -4.71
C GLU A 110 -24.66 5.36 -5.18
N GLU A 111 -24.19 6.18 -6.12
CA GLU A 111 -22.81 6.13 -6.61
C GLU A 111 -21.79 6.40 -5.52
N PHE A 112 -22.06 7.41 -4.69
CA PHE A 112 -21.19 7.74 -3.56
C PHE A 112 -21.10 6.57 -2.57
N TRP A 113 -22.23 5.98 -2.22
CA TRP A 113 -22.27 4.83 -1.32
C TRP A 113 -21.51 3.64 -1.87
N ASP A 114 -21.73 3.31 -3.14
CA ASP A 114 -21.06 2.19 -3.79
C ASP A 114 -19.54 2.40 -3.84
N GLU A 115 -19.09 3.61 -4.14
CA GLU A 115 -17.68 3.94 -4.15
C GLU A 115 -17.05 3.73 -2.78
N ARG A 116 -17.68 4.23 -1.72
CA ARG A 116 -17.18 4.06 -0.35
C ARG A 116 -17.09 2.60 0.03
N TYR A 117 -18.08 1.83 -0.34
CA TYR A 117 -18.13 0.41 -0.04
C TYR A 117 -17.04 -0.37 -0.80
N GLN A 118 -16.80 -0.03 -2.05
CA GLN A 118 -15.80 -0.71 -2.87
C GLN A 118 -14.36 -0.37 -2.46
N VAL A 119 -14.11 0.87 -2.08
CA VAL A 119 -12.76 1.32 -1.69
C VAL A 119 -12.44 0.92 -0.26
N ASN A 120 -13.37 1.13 0.64
CA ASN A 120 -13.15 0.86 2.06
C ASN A 120 -13.45 -0.59 2.41
#